data_1f61a237b66c0b6ff99e6f33149be536
#
_entry.id   1f61a237b66c0b6ff99e6f33149be536
#
_cell.length_a   1.000
_cell.length_b   1.000
_cell.length_c   1.000
_cell.angle_alpha   90.00
_cell.angle_beta   90.00
_cell.angle_gamma   90.00
#
_symmetry.space_group_name_H-M   'P 1'
#
loop_
_entity.id
_entity.type
_entity.pdbx_description
1 polymer ?
#
loop_
_entity_poly.entity_id
_entity_poly.type
_entity_poly.pdbx_seq_one_letter_code
_entity_poly.pdbx_strand_id
1 'polypeptide(L)'
;VTQAVTRDCARTVETIARKAGDLALSHFHKLSSVPVEAKGHLDLVTAADQEVEVFVTQALTDAFPEDGVFGEEGAARKGRSGRTWVIDPIDGTFNFVRGGDQWAVSIGLYEGGVPVFGVVHVPVRAQTLVGGSGIASTLNGVEMAQRTGMKVTQAACGVGFHPVIPVNLRLDTLRFVLEEAQMSFRCCGSATLSLIEIAQGQVDGYLGTGESTWDLMAAVPILEQIGIGCTVDWARTDLNDKLRFACGTPEFLEAVAPIIPYGTTLRLD
;
A
#
# COMPACT_ATOMS: atom_id res chain seq x y z
N VAL A 1 -10.83 10.70 -19.37
CA VAL A 1 -11.92 10.03 -18.62
C VAL A 1 -11.47 8.62 -18.35
N THR A 2 -11.19 8.29 -17.07
CA THR A 2 -10.82 6.95 -16.63
C THR A 2 -11.99 5.98 -16.91
N GLN A 3 -11.68 4.80 -17.43
CA GLN A 3 -12.69 3.80 -17.71
C GLN A 3 -13.04 3.08 -16.39
N ALA A 4 -14.32 2.99 -16.05
CA ALA A 4 -14.76 2.28 -14.85
C ALA A 4 -14.28 0.82 -14.86
N VAL A 5 -13.72 0.37 -13.75
CA VAL A 5 -13.32 -1.03 -13.56
C VAL A 5 -14.58 -1.91 -13.52
N THR A 6 -14.60 -2.99 -14.31
CA THR A 6 -15.74 -3.91 -14.30
C THR A 6 -15.67 -4.87 -13.11
N ARG A 7 -16.83 -5.41 -12.69
CA ARG A 7 -16.87 -6.44 -11.64
C ARG A 7 -16.09 -7.69 -12.01
N ASP A 8 -16.04 -8.05 -13.28
CA ASP A 8 -15.29 -9.22 -13.75
C ASP A 8 -13.77 -8.97 -13.67
N CYS A 9 -13.33 -7.75 -14.01
CA CYS A 9 -11.95 -7.33 -13.78
C CYS A 9 -11.60 -7.44 -12.28
N ALA A 10 -12.42 -6.88 -11.40
CA ALA A 10 -12.20 -6.92 -9.97
C ALA A 10 -12.08 -8.37 -9.41
N ARG A 11 -12.99 -9.27 -9.83
CA ARG A 11 -12.94 -10.69 -9.44
C ARG A 11 -11.70 -11.41 -9.96
N THR A 12 -11.28 -11.09 -11.19
CA THR A 12 -10.06 -11.68 -11.77
C THR A 12 -8.84 -11.29 -10.95
N VAL A 13 -8.68 -9.99 -10.64
CA VAL A 13 -7.54 -9.50 -9.87
C VAL A 13 -7.58 -9.98 -8.41
N GLU A 14 -8.76 -10.04 -7.79
CA GLU A 14 -8.93 -10.64 -6.46
C GLU A 14 -8.47 -12.11 -6.45
N THR A 15 -8.82 -12.88 -7.49
CA THR A 15 -8.40 -14.28 -7.62
C THR A 15 -6.88 -14.39 -7.78
N ILE A 16 -6.27 -13.50 -8.56
CA ILE A 16 -4.82 -13.44 -8.73
C ILE A 16 -4.14 -13.13 -7.39
N ALA A 17 -4.60 -12.09 -6.67
CA ALA A 17 -4.02 -11.70 -5.39
C ALA A 17 -4.11 -12.81 -4.34
N ARG A 18 -5.23 -13.54 -4.27
CA ARG A 18 -5.38 -14.70 -3.37
C ARG A 18 -4.41 -15.83 -3.71
N LYS A 19 -4.28 -16.19 -4.99
CA LYS A 19 -3.31 -17.21 -5.44
C LYS A 19 -1.86 -16.79 -5.19
N ALA A 20 -1.54 -15.52 -5.39
CA ALA A 20 -0.25 -14.95 -5.03
C ALA A 20 0.02 -15.06 -3.53
N GLY A 21 -0.99 -14.78 -2.70
CA GLY A 21 -0.93 -14.96 -1.27
C GLY A 21 -0.73 -16.42 -0.83
N ASP A 22 -1.40 -17.37 -1.48
CA ASP A 22 -1.19 -18.82 -1.23
C ASP A 22 0.25 -19.22 -1.56
N LEU A 23 0.81 -18.70 -2.67
CA LEU A 23 2.19 -18.93 -3.05
C LEU A 23 3.14 -18.35 -2.00
N ALA A 24 2.96 -17.09 -1.59
CA ALA A 24 3.75 -16.44 -0.53
C ALA A 24 3.66 -17.22 0.79
N LEU A 25 2.45 -17.68 1.20
CA LEU A 25 2.27 -18.53 2.39
C LEU A 25 3.05 -19.83 2.31
N SER A 26 3.18 -20.44 1.14
CA SER A 26 3.95 -21.66 0.97
C SER A 26 5.43 -21.47 1.29
N HIS A 27 5.99 -20.29 0.99
CA HIS A 27 7.34 -19.87 1.37
C HIS A 27 7.40 -19.48 2.86
N PHE A 28 6.40 -18.72 3.34
CA PHE A 28 6.31 -18.31 4.75
C PHE A 28 6.37 -19.49 5.72
N HIS A 29 5.68 -20.58 5.39
CA HIS A 29 5.72 -21.81 6.20
C HIS A 29 7.07 -22.55 6.14
N LYS A 30 7.96 -22.15 5.23
CA LYS A 30 9.29 -22.75 5.02
C LYS A 30 10.43 -21.75 5.23
N LEU A 31 10.22 -20.72 6.04
CA LEU A 31 11.16 -19.59 6.21
C LEU A 31 12.59 -20.03 6.54
N SER A 32 12.77 -21.11 7.29
CA SER A 32 14.12 -21.63 7.61
C SER A 32 14.94 -22.05 6.39
N SER A 33 14.30 -22.22 5.22
CA SER A 33 14.93 -22.62 3.95
C SER A 33 14.88 -21.54 2.88
N VAL A 34 14.24 -20.40 3.14
CA VAL A 34 14.14 -19.29 2.18
C VAL A 34 15.42 -18.46 2.21
N PRO A 35 16.16 -18.33 1.10
CA PRO A 35 17.27 -17.39 1.01
C PRO A 35 16.78 -15.94 1.16
N VAL A 36 17.48 -15.15 1.95
CA VAL A 36 17.21 -13.73 2.17
C VAL A 36 18.40 -12.93 1.65
N GLU A 37 18.13 -11.97 0.80
CA GLU A 37 19.14 -11.05 0.27
C GLU A 37 18.84 -9.62 0.75
N ALA A 38 19.87 -8.81 0.93
CA ALA A 38 19.73 -7.41 1.32
C ALA A 38 19.93 -6.52 0.09
N LYS A 39 18.92 -5.75 -0.29
CA LYS A 39 19.01 -4.67 -1.29
C LYS A 39 19.75 -3.45 -0.71
N GLY A 40 19.69 -3.31 0.64
CA GLY A 40 20.29 -2.22 1.40
C GLY A 40 20.24 -2.47 2.91
N HIS A 41 20.49 -1.43 3.72
CA HIS A 41 20.38 -1.53 5.16
C HIS A 41 18.90 -1.67 5.58
N LEU A 42 18.51 -2.83 6.13
CA LEU A 42 17.12 -3.21 6.49
C LEU A 42 16.14 -3.23 5.29
N ASP A 43 16.66 -3.31 4.08
CA ASP A 43 15.89 -3.46 2.85
C ASP A 43 16.19 -4.87 2.30
N LEU A 44 15.20 -5.75 2.36
CA LEU A 44 15.34 -7.19 2.15
C LEU A 44 14.49 -7.64 0.96
N VAL A 45 14.99 -8.66 0.28
CA VAL A 45 14.25 -9.39 -0.74
C VAL A 45 14.45 -10.90 -0.53
N THR A 46 13.45 -11.67 -0.88
CA THR A 46 13.52 -13.12 -0.83
C THR A 46 13.17 -13.74 -2.18
N ALA A 47 13.49 -15.03 -2.34
CA ALA A 47 13.02 -15.78 -3.49
C ALA A 47 11.47 -15.81 -3.58
N ALA A 48 10.79 -15.63 -2.45
CA ALA A 48 9.33 -15.55 -2.42
C ALA A 48 8.82 -14.27 -3.12
N ASP A 49 9.43 -13.10 -2.84
CA ASP A 49 9.06 -11.82 -3.48
C ASP A 49 9.16 -11.95 -5.00
N GLN A 50 10.29 -12.46 -5.49
CA GLN A 50 10.56 -12.64 -6.93
C GLN A 50 9.58 -13.63 -7.58
N GLU A 51 9.33 -14.78 -6.95
CA GLU A 51 8.44 -15.81 -7.49
C GLU A 51 6.98 -15.33 -7.51
N VAL A 52 6.55 -14.62 -6.47
CA VAL A 52 5.21 -14.03 -6.39
C VAL A 52 5.04 -12.93 -7.46
N GLU A 53 6.02 -12.05 -7.64
CA GLU A 53 5.97 -11.02 -8.68
C GLU A 53 5.88 -11.62 -10.09
N VAL A 54 6.69 -12.65 -10.38
CA VAL A 54 6.63 -13.36 -11.67
C VAL A 54 5.25 -13.97 -11.90
N PHE A 55 4.69 -14.64 -10.87
CA PHE A 55 3.35 -15.22 -10.96
C PHE A 55 2.27 -14.15 -11.24
N VAL A 56 2.26 -13.04 -10.46
CA VAL A 56 1.28 -11.96 -10.61
C VAL A 56 1.41 -11.30 -11.97
N THR A 57 2.65 -11.01 -12.41
CA THR A 57 2.94 -10.41 -13.72
C THR A 57 2.41 -11.25 -14.87
N GLN A 58 2.67 -12.57 -14.82
CA GLN A 58 2.16 -13.48 -15.88
C GLN A 58 0.65 -13.54 -15.87
N ALA A 59 0.01 -13.71 -14.71
CA ALA A 59 -1.43 -13.81 -14.57
C ALA A 59 -2.15 -12.53 -15.03
N LEU A 60 -1.61 -11.35 -14.70
CA LEU A 60 -2.14 -10.06 -15.17
C LEU A 60 -1.95 -9.88 -16.69
N THR A 61 -0.80 -10.28 -17.21
CA THR A 61 -0.51 -10.21 -18.66
C THR A 61 -1.47 -11.10 -19.47
N ASP A 62 -1.78 -12.29 -18.97
CA ASP A 62 -2.70 -13.21 -19.61
C ASP A 62 -4.15 -12.69 -19.57
N ALA A 63 -4.55 -12.11 -18.44
CA ALA A 63 -5.90 -11.56 -18.26
C ALA A 63 -6.11 -10.21 -18.97
N PHE A 64 -5.06 -9.36 -19.00
CA PHE A 64 -5.09 -7.99 -19.51
C PHE A 64 -3.92 -7.72 -20.46
N PRO A 65 -3.88 -8.31 -21.65
CA PRO A 65 -2.70 -8.30 -22.54
C PRO A 65 -2.30 -6.91 -23.05
N GLU A 66 -3.21 -5.94 -23.03
CA GLU A 66 -2.96 -4.57 -23.47
C GLU A 66 -2.43 -3.67 -22.35
N ASP A 67 -2.56 -4.09 -21.08
CA ASP A 67 -2.16 -3.28 -19.92
C ASP A 67 -0.66 -3.40 -19.66
N GLY A 68 -0.07 -2.35 -19.08
CA GLY A 68 1.30 -2.38 -18.57
C GLY A 68 1.37 -3.09 -17.21
N VAL A 69 2.59 -3.43 -16.80
CA VAL A 69 2.90 -3.96 -15.47
C VAL A 69 4.14 -3.24 -14.95
N PHE A 70 4.12 -2.88 -13.66
CA PHE A 70 5.23 -2.27 -12.94
C PHE A 70 5.30 -2.91 -11.55
N GLY A 71 6.43 -3.47 -11.17
CA GLY A 71 6.60 -4.19 -9.92
C GLY A 71 7.83 -3.73 -9.14
N GLU A 72 7.81 -3.97 -7.84
CA GLU A 72 8.90 -3.66 -6.91
C GLU A 72 10.18 -4.43 -7.27
N GLU A 73 10.07 -5.70 -7.63
CA GLU A 73 11.20 -6.60 -7.88
C GLU A 73 11.75 -6.50 -9.31
N GLY A 74 11.21 -5.54 -10.10
CA GLY A 74 11.73 -5.20 -11.41
C GLY A 74 10.84 -5.60 -12.57
N ALA A 75 9.62 -6.10 -12.33
CA ALA A 75 8.66 -6.30 -13.40
C ALA A 75 8.35 -4.96 -14.09
N ALA A 76 8.68 -4.86 -15.37
CA ALA A 76 8.45 -3.67 -16.18
C ALA A 76 8.00 -4.05 -17.58
N ARG A 77 6.69 -3.97 -17.83
CA ARG A 77 6.09 -4.19 -19.13
C ARG A 77 5.30 -2.96 -19.55
N LYS A 78 5.63 -2.39 -20.70
CA LYS A 78 4.83 -1.30 -21.28
C LYS A 78 3.55 -1.85 -21.88
N GLY A 79 2.40 -1.28 -21.50
CA GLY A 79 1.10 -1.53 -22.11
C GLY A 79 0.78 -0.58 -23.26
N ARG A 80 -0.35 -0.82 -23.93
CA ARG A 80 -0.91 0.02 -25.02
C ARG A 80 -2.27 0.64 -24.65
N SER A 81 -2.90 0.16 -23.56
CA SER A 81 -4.20 0.64 -23.08
C SER A 81 -4.15 2.00 -22.37
N GLY A 82 -2.96 2.43 -21.89
CA GLY A 82 -2.80 3.55 -20.96
C GLY A 82 -3.00 3.16 -19.50
N ARG A 83 -3.21 1.87 -19.20
CA ARG A 83 -3.36 1.29 -17.86
C ARG A 83 -2.09 0.56 -17.46
N THR A 84 -1.72 0.64 -16.19
CA THR A 84 -0.56 -0.06 -15.63
C THR A 84 -0.94 -0.70 -14.29
N TRP A 85 -0.76 -1.99 -14.18
CA TRP A 85 -0.83 -2.73 -12.92
C TRP A 85 0.46 -2.51 -12.13
N VAL A 86 0.33 -2.05 -10.91
CA VAL A 86 1.45 -1.79 -10.00
C VAL A 86 1.40 -2.82 -8.89
N ILE A 87 2.50 -3.54 -8.71
CA ILE A 87 2.57 -4.74 -7.87
C ILE A 87 3.59 -4.52 -6.76
N ASP A 88 3.20 -4.83 -5.53
CA ASP A 88 4.10 -5.18 -4.45
C ASP A 88 3.81 -6.64 -4.07
N PRO A 89 4.74 -7.55 -4.33
CA PRO A 89 4.53 -8.99 -4.11
C PRO A 89 4.41 -9.36 -2.64
N ILE A 90 5.20 -8.71 -1.75
CA ILE A 90 5.18 -8.93 -0.30
C ILE A 90 5.53 -7.62 0.41
N ASP A 91 4.56 -6.67 0.48
CA ASP A 91 4.76 -5.49 1.33
C ASP A 91 4.93 -5.93 2.80
N GLY A 92 6.05 -5.55 3.39
CA GLY A 92 6.44 -6.00 4.72
C GLY A 92 7.41 -7.19 4.71
N THR A 93 8.30 -7.31 3.73
CA THR A 93 9.32 -8.38 3.60
C THR A 93 10.12 -8.55 4.90
N PHE A 94 10.44 -7.46 5.62
CA PHE A 94 11.12 -7.53 6.91
C PHE A 94 10.31 -8.33 7.96
N ASN A 95 8.99 -8.16 8.01
CA ASN A 95 8.11 -8.92 8.89
C ASN A 95 8.00 -10.37 8.40
N PHE A 96 7.85 -10.54 7.08
CA PHE A 96 7.77 -11.86 6.45
C PHE A 96 8.96 -12.74 6.85
N VAL A 97 10.20 -12.28 6.65
CA VAL A 97 11.41 -13.09 6.94
C VAL A 97 11.60 -13.37 8.43
N ARG A 98 10.95 -12.62 9.32
CA ARG A 98 10.96 -12.82 10.77
C ARG A 98 9.81 -13.66 11.29
N GLY A 99 8.93 -14.15 10.40
CA GLY A 99 7.77 -14.97 10.76
C GLY A 99 6.62 -14.16 11.36
N GLY A 100 6.61 -12.83 11.15
CA GLY A 100 5.50 -11.96 11.55
C GLY A 100 4.31 -12.04 10.60
N ASP A 101 3.12 -11.66 11.04
CA ASP A 101 1.87 -11.70 10.26
C ASP A 101 1.57 -10.39 9.53
N GLN A 102 2.47 -9.40 9.61
CA GLN A 102 2.28 -8.06 9.11
C GLN A 102 2.89 -7.89 7.72
N TRP A 103 2.33 -8.58 6.74
CA TRP A 103 2.70 -8.47 5.33
C TRP A 103 1.49 -8.75 4.43
N ALA A 104 1.52 -8.24 3.20
CA ALA A 104 0.42 -8.34 2.25
C ALA A 104 0.92 -8.45 0.81
N VAL A 105 0.07 -8.98 -0.08
CA VAL A 105 0.17 -8.83 -1.54
C VAL A 105 -0.67 -7.63 -1.94
N SER A 106 -0.07 -6.69 -2.67
CA SER A 106 -0.70 -5.44 -3.13
C SER A 106 -0.72 -5.40 -4.66
N ILE A 107 -1.90 -5.22 -5.26
CA ILE A 107 -2.07 -5.08 -6.71
C ILE A 107 -2.96 -3.87 -6.97
N GLY A 108 -2.38 -2.79 -7.48
CA GLY A 108 -3.08 -1.56 -7.82
C GLY A 108 -3.16 -1.31 -9.32
N LEU A 109 -4.18 -0.60 -9.76
CA LEU A 109 -4.34 -0.15 -11.13
C LEU A 109 -4.13 1.35 -11.22
N TYR A 110 -3.16 1.75 -12.02
CA TYR A 110 -2.86 3.14 -12.36
C TYR A 110 -3.39 3.46 -13.76
N GLU A 111 -4.22 4.49 -13.89
CA GLU A 111 -4.79 4.95 -15.15
C GLU A 111 -5.00 6.45 -15.13
N GLY A 112 -4.65 7.14 -16.23
CA GLY A 112 -4.87 8.57 -16.34
C GLY A 112 -4.08 9.44 -15.33
N GLY A 113 -2.97 8.94 -14.81
CA GLY A 113 -2.14 9.67 -13.86
C GLY A 113 -2.52 9.48 -12.38
N VAL A 114 -3.45 8.57 -12.05
CA VAL A 114 -3.90 8.33 -10.68
C VAL A 114 -4.15 6.84 -10.41
N PRO A 115 -4.07 6.39 -9.15
CA PRO A 115 -4.59 5.08 -8.74
C PRO A 115 -6.11 5.05 -8.90
N VAL A 116 -6.65 4.00 -9.53
CA VAL A 116 -8.09 3.90 -9.79
C VAL A 116 -8.77 2.69 -9.18
N PHE A 117 -8.01 1.63 -8.89
CA PHE A 117 -8.54 0.38 -8.34
C PHE A 117 -7.42 -0.36 -7.60
N GLY A 118 -7.78 -1.12 -6.59
CA GLY A 118 -6.83 -1.94 -5.87
C GLY A 118 -7.41 -3.20 -5.24
N VAL A 119 -6.52 -4.17 -5.09
CA VAL A 119 -6.73 -5.38 -4.29
C VAL A 119 -5.55 -5.54 -3.36
N VAL A 120 -5.84 -5.69 -2.07
CA VAL A 120 -4.85 -6.03 -1.06
C VAL A 120 -5.26 -7.34 -0.39
N HIS A 121 -4.37 -8.32 -0.40
CA HIS A 121 -4.59 -9.60 0.26
C HIS A 121 -3.58 -9.81 1.37
N VAL A 122 -4.08 -10.06 2.59
CA VAL A 122 -3.29 -10.38 3.80
C VAL A 122 -3.45 -11.85 4.10
N PRO A 123 -2.56 -12.71 3.59
CA PRO A 123 -2.79 -14.16 3.60
C PRO A 123 -2.88 -14.76 5.00
N VAL A 124 -1.99 -14.35 5.91
CA VAL A 124 -1.94 -14.87 7.29
C VAL A 124 -3.23 -14.56 8.07
N ARG A 125 -3.91 -13.46 7.72
CA ARG A 125 -5.17 -13.04 8.36
C ARG A 125 -6.41 -13.46 7.56
N ALA A 126 -6.24 -14.10 6.39
CA ALA A 126 -7.31 -14.43 5.45
C ALA A 126 -8.21 -13.21 5.13
N GLN A 127 -7.60 -12.02 5.00
CA GLN A 127 -8.28 -10.76 4.69
C GLN A 127 -7.98 -10.36 3.25
N THR A 128 -9.02 -9.95 2.53
CA THR A 128 -8.87 -9.36 1.18
C THR A 128 -9.72 -8.11 1.09
N LEU A 129 -9.05 -7.01 0.77
CA LEU A 129 -9.69 -5.73 0.48
C LEU A 129 -9.71 -5.52 -1.02
N VAL A 130 -10.84 -5.07 -1.53
CA VAL A 130 -11.06 -4.76 -2.95
C VAL A 130 -11.83 -3.46 -3.03
N GLY A 131 -11.46 -2.52 -3.91
CA GLY A 131 -12.22 -1.29 -4.09
C GLY A 131 -11.58 -0.34 -5.10
N GLY A 132 -12.31 0.73 -5.43
CA GLY A 132 -11.87 1.78 -6.34
C GLY A 132 -12.96 2.26 -7.28
N SER A 133 -12.58 2.93 -8.38
CA SER A 133 -13.51 3.55 -9.31
C SER A 133 -14.53 2.54 -9.90
N GLY A 134 -15.81 2.73 -9.53
CA GLY A 134 -16.91 1.85 -9.98
C GLY A 134 -17.07 0.55 -9.17
N ILE A 135 -16.20 0.29 -8.20
CA ILE A 135 -16.24 -0.89 -7.32
C ILE A 135 -16.29 -0.43 -5.86
N ALA A 136 -17.36 -0.77 -5.15
CA ALA A 136 -17.48 -0.48 -3.73
C ALA A 136 -16.34 -1.15 -2.94
N SER A 137 -15.81 -0.45 -1.93
CA SER A 137 -14.76 -1.01 -1.08
C SER A 137 -15.31 -2.07 -0.15
N THR A 138 -14.71 -3.24 -0.20
CA THR A 138 -15.12 -4.41 0.57
C THR A 138 -13.96 -5.04 1.33
N LEU A 139 -14.24 -5.62 2.50
CA LEU A 139 -13.38 -6.54 3.22
C LEU A 139 -14.02 -7.94 3.18
N ASN A 140 -13.35 -8.89 2.56
CA ASN A 140 -13.86 -10.25 2.35
C ASN A 140 -15.28 -10.27 1.73
N GLY A 141 -15.53 -9.38 0.76
CA GLY A 141 -16.82 -9.26 0.07
C GLY A 141 -17.91 -8.52 0.86
N VAL A 142 -17.65 -8.09 2.09
CA VAL A 142 -18.57 -7.26 2.88
C VAL A 142 -18.22 -5.80 2.67
N GLU A 143 -19.20 -4.98 2.27
CA GLU A 143 -19.02 -3.56 2.03
C GLU A 143 -18.57 -2.83 3.31
N MET A 144 -17.59 -1.95 3.14
CA MET A 144 -17.01 -1.20 4.25
C MET A 144 -17.78 0.10 4.49
N ALA A 145 -17.97 0.43 5.76
CA ALA A 145 -18.62 1.68 6.15
C ALA A 145 -17.70 2.89 5.91
N GLN A 146 -18.33 4.05 5.68
CA GLN A 146 -17.61 5.32 5.64
C GLN A 146 -16.83 5.56 6.93
N ARG A 147 -15.58 6.02 6.78
CA ARG A 147 -14.70 6.38 7.88
C ARG A 147 -14.71 7.89 8.04
N THR A 148 -15.29 8.36 9.11
CA THR A 148 -15.39 9.79 9.45
C THR A 148 -15.10 10.01 10.92
N GLY A 149 -14.44 11.12 11.21
CA GLY A 149 -14.21 11.58 12.56
C GLY A 149 -13.01 10.94 13.25
N MET A 150 -12.21 11.79 13.85
CA MET A 150 -11.14 11.45 14.77
C MET A 150 -11.52 11.97 16.17
N LYS A 151 -11.48 11.10 17.17
CA LYS A 151 -11.62 11.53 18.56
C LYS A 151 -10.26 11.89 19.10
N VAL A 152 -9.97 13.18 19.27
CA VAL A 152 -8.66 13.69 19.74
C VAL A 152 -8.15 12.95 20.97
N THR A 153 -9.03 12.62 21.93
CA THR A 153 -8.64 11.89 23.15
C THR A 153 -8.27 10.40 22.94
N GLN A 154 -8.47 9.87 21.73
CA GLN A 154 -8.24 8.49 21.37
C GLN A 154 -7.51 8.38 20.03
N ALA A 155 -6.98 9.50 19.52
CA ALA A 155 -6.35 9.57 18.21
C ALA A 155 -5.11 8.66 18.13
N ALA A 156 -5.02 7.92 17.04
CA ALA A 156 -3.91 7.01 16.75
C ALA A 156 -3.40 7.20 15.33
N CYS A 157 -2.08 7.19 15.18
CA CYS A 157 -1.37 7.37 13.92
C CYS A 157 -0.51 6.14 13.61
N GLY A 158 -0.61 5.60 12.41
CA GLY A 158 0.42 4.74 11.86
C GLY A 158 1.62 5.58 11.40
N VAL A 159 2.84 5.11 11.59
CA VAL A 159 4.05 5.75 11.08
C VAL A 159 4.92 4.74 10.35
N GLY A 160 5.49 5.14 9.21
CA GLY A 160 6.43 4.34 8.43
C GLY A 160 7.62 5.19 7.99
N PHE A 161 8.80 4.60 8.11
CA PHE A 161 10.05 5.25 7.74
C PHE A 161 10.93 4.27 6.98
N HIS A 162 11.22 4.55 5.72
CA HIS A 162 12.23 3.78 5.01
C HIS A 162 13.62 4.01 5.67
N PRO A 163 14.45 2.98 5.79
CA PRO A 163 15.76 3.08 6.46
C PRO A 163 16.69 4.15 5.93
N VAL A 164 16.58 4.53 4.65
CA VAL A 164 17.39 5.57 4.00
C VAL A 164 17.08 6.98 4.53
N ILE A 165 15.92 7.18 5.17
CA ILE A 165 15.50 8.50 5.66
C ILE A 165 16.39 8.98 6.80
N PRO A 166 16.87 10.25 6.77
CA PRO A 166 17.67 10.82 7.83
C PRO A 166 17.01 10.68 9.21
N VAL A 167 17.79 10.30 10.21
CA VAL A 167 17.30 10.06 11.58
C VAL A 167 16.57 11.28 12.14
N ASN A 168 17.10 12.50 11.90
CA ASN A 168 16.46 13.73 12.39
C ASN A 168 15.03 13.89 11.85
N LEU A 169 14.80 13.64 10.55
CA LEU A 169 13.47 13.74 9.97
C LEU A 169 12.49 12.73 10.60
N ARG A 170 12.96 11.51 10.88
CA ARG A 170 12.16 10.49 11.58
C ARG A 170 11.81 10.94 13.00
N LEU A 171 12.80 11.45 13.74
CA LEU A 171 12.60 11.94 15.11
C LEU A 171 11.70 13.17 15.15
N ASP A 172 11.84 14.11 14.23
CA ASP A 172 10.99 15.30 14.14
C ASP A 172 9.53 14.93 13.86
N THR A 173 9.29 13.95 12.98
CA THR A 173 7.95 13.42 12.72
C THR A 173 7.36 12.80 13.99
N LEU A 174 8.12 11.96 14.71
CA LEU A 174 7.65 11.34 15.94
C LEU A 174 7.42 12.38 17.05
N ARG A 175 8.30 13.39 17.18
CA ARG A 175 8.13 14.48 18.11
C ARG A 175 6.82 15.21 17.86
N PHE A 176 6.54 15.56 16.60
CA PHE A 176 5.29 16.22 16.24
C PHE A 176 4.07 15.37 16.63
N VAL A 177 4.07 14.08 16.29
CA VAL A 177 2.96 13.16 16.63
C VAL A 177 2.70 13.12 18.14
N LEU A 178 3.76 13.06 18.95
CA LEU A 178 3.65 12.90 20.41
C LEU A 178 3.40 14.21 21.17
N GLU A 179 4.10 15.28 20.79
CA GLU A 179 4.08 16.54 21.55
C GLU A 179 3.02 17.52 21.05
N GLU A 180 2.87 17.66 19.72
CA GLU A 180 1.98 18.66 19.12
C GLU A 180 0.62 18.06 18.76
N ALA A 181 0.57 16.96 18.00
CA ALA A 181 -0.67 16.29 17.64
C ALA A 181 -1.25 15.44 18.78
N GLN A 182 -0.44 15.09 19.79
CA GLN A 182 -0.83 14.31 20.96
C GLN A 182 -1.53 12.99 20.64
N MET A 183 -1.05 12.30 19.61
CA MET A 183 -1.58 11.02 19.16
C MET A 183 -0.77 9.86 19.69
N SER A 184 -1.43 8.72 19.93
CA SER A 184 -0.74 7.43 20.02
C SER A 184 -0.18 7.05 18.65
N PHE A 185 0.91 6.27 18.59
CA PHE A 185 1.44 5.82 17.31
C PHE A 185 1.72 4.33 17.25
N ARG A 186 1.73 3.81 16.02
CA ARG A 186 2.11 2.44 15.69
C ARG A 186 3.11 2.46 14.53
N CYS A 187 4.01 1.47 14.51
CA CYS A 187 4.89 1.19 13.39
C CYS A 187 4.79 -0.30 13.07
N CYS A 188 4.03 -0.68 12.05
CA CYS A 188 3.81 -2.09 11.74
C CYS A 188 4.84 -2.67 10.76
N GLY A 189 5.64 -1.82 10.08
CA GLY A 189 6.68 -2.27 9.15
C GLY A 189 6.13 -2.80 7.81
N SER A 190 4.93 -2.37 7.45
CA SER A 190 4.24 -2.56 6.17
C SER A 190 3.38 -1.32 5.93
N ALA A 191 3.61 -0.61 4.84
CA ALA A 191 2.86 0.59 4.52
C ALA A 191 1.42 0.23 4.11
N THR A 192 1.25 -0.79 3.28
CA THR A 192 -0.06 -1.29 2.86
C THR A 192 -0.91 -1.70 4.06
N LEU A 193 -0.36 -2.43 5.04
CA LEU A 193 -1.11 -2.81 6.24
C LEU A 193 -1.45 -1.61 7.12
N SER A 194 -0.55 -0.63 7.24
CA SER A 194 -0.84 0.62 7.97
C SER A 194 -2.02 1.35 7.35
N LEU A 195 -2.12 1.37 6.02
CA LEU A 195 -3.25 1.93 5.29
C LEU A 195 -4.54 1.11 5.51
N ILE A 196 -4.46 -0.22 5.54
CA ILE A 196 -5.60 -1.09 5.87
C ILE A 196 -6.08 -0.87 7.31
N GLU A 197 -5.18 -0.63 8.26
CA GLU A 197 -5.54 -0.33 9.64
C GLU A 197 -6.43 0.93 9.74
N ILE A 198 -6.26 1.92 8.84
CA ILE A 198 -7.16 3.07 8.74
C ILE A 198 -8.55 2.59 8.31
N ALA A 199 -8.64 1.77 7.26
CA ALA A 199 -9.89 1.23 6.76
C ALA A 199 -10.67 0.46 7.84
N GLN A 200 -9.96 -0.25 8.71
CA GLN A 200 -10.53 -1.03 9.81
C GLN A 200 -10.79 -0.19 11.08
N GLY A 201 -10.39 1.08 11.10
CA GLY A 201 -10.57 1.97 12.26
C GLY A 201 -9.65 1.69 13.44
N GLN A 202 -8.54 1.05 13.19
CA GLN A 202 -7.53 0.77 14.22
C GLN A 202 -6.60 1.96 14.45
N VAL A 203 -6.45 2.82 13.43
CA VAL A 203 -5.79 4.12 13.47
C VAL A 203 -6.62 5.14 12.67
N ASP A 204 -6.40 6.43 12.91
CA ASP A 204 -7.10 7.52 12.22
C ASP A 204 -6.39 7.95 10.94
N GLY A 205 -5.10 7.67 10.84
CA GLY A 205 -4.29 7.94 9.67
C GLY A 205 -2.91 7.34 9.72
N TYR A 206 -2.14 7.57 8.65
CA TYR A 206 -0.79 7.08 8.47
C TYR A 206 0.13 8.19 7.92
N LEU A 207 1.33 8.27 8.47
CA LEU A 207 2.43 9.13 8.00
C LEU A 207 3.53 8.24 7.41
N GLY A 208 3.63 8.21 6.10
CA GLY A 208 4.68 7.48 5.37
C GLY A 208 5.82 8.41 4.96
N THR A 209 7.06 7.98 5.15
CA THR A 209 8.24 8.73 4.72
C THR A 209 9.28 7.80 4.10
N GLY A 210 9.47 7.91 2.79
CA GLY A 210 10.36 7.07 1.99
C GLY A 210 9.68 5.85 1.38
N GLU A 211 8.37 5.72 1.52
CA GLU A 211 7.59 4.68 0.88
C GLU A 211 7.60 4.80 -0.64
N SER A 212 7.43 3.71 -1.33
CA SER A 212 7.34 3.66 -2.79
C SER A 212 5.89 3.78 -3.25
N THR A 213 5.70 4.03 -4.53
CA THR A 213 4.33 4.13 -5.09
C THR A 213 3.57 2.81 -5.03
N TRP A 214 4.26 1.66 -5.14
CA TRP A 214 3.62 0.33 -5.08
C TRP A 214 3.05 0.00 -3.69
N ASP A 215 3.60 0.58 -2.61
CA ASP A 215 3.10 0.43 -1.24
C ASP A 215 1.69 1.05 -1.06
N LEU A 216 1.34 2.06 -1.91
CA LEU A 216 0.11 2.84 -1.81
C LEU A 216 -0.91 2.52 -2.90
N MET A 217 -0.44 2.04 -4.07
CA MET A 217 -1.21 2.02 -5.31
C MET A 217 -2.54 1.26 -5.18
N ALA A 218 -2.56 0.16 -4.43
CA ALA A 218 -3.78 -0.59 -4.22
C ALA A 218 -4.65 -0.02 -3.10
N ALA A 219 -4.04 0.44 -2.01
CA ALA A 219 -4.77 0.87 -0.82
C ALA A 219 -5.49 2.21 -1.00
N VAL A 220 -4.87 3.18 -1.69
CA VAL A 220 -5.43 4.54 -1.85
C VAL A 220 -6.82 4.53 -2.46
N PRO A 221 -7.10 3.92 -3.63
CA PRO A 221 -8.44 3.94 -4.21
C PRO A 221 -9.49 3.18 -3.37
N ILE A 222 -9.09 2.19 -2.58
CA ILE A 222 -9.96 1.52 -1.61
C ILE A 222 -10.37 2.50 -0.50
N LEU A 223 -9.39 3.22 0.04
CA LEU A 223 -9.57 4.17 1.15
C LEU A 223 -10.42 5.38 0.74
N GLU A 224 -10.21 5.93 -0.44
CA GLU A 224 -10.97 7.07 -0.95
C GLU A 224 -12.47 6.78 -1.04
N GLN A 225 -12.87 5.53 -1.39
CA GLN A 225 -14.28 5.12 -1.44
C GLN A 225 -14.96 5.15 -0.07
N ILE A 226 -14.21 5.09 1.02
CA ILE A 226 -14.73 5.12 2.39
C ILE A 226 -14.45 6.43 3.12
N GLY A 227 -14.10 7.51 2.37
CA GLY A 227 -13.95 8.86 2.91
C GLY A 227 -12.57 9.19 3.49
N ILE A 228 -11.57 8.35 3.25
CA ILE A 228 -10.18 8.61 3.65
C ILE A 228 -9.45 9.35 2.52
N GLY A 229 -8.78 10.45 2.85
CA GLY A 229 -7.96 11.21 1.93
C GLY A 229 -6.49 10.78 1.94
N CYS A 230 -5.78 11.14 0.85
CA CYS A 230 -4.33 10.98 0.73
C CYS A 230 -3.72 12.28 0.22
N THR A 231 -2.54 12.68 0.74
CA THR A 231 -1.90 13.94 0.36
C THR A 231 -1.04 13.86 -0.90
N VAL A 232 -0.86 12.67 -1.49
CA VAL A 232 -0.03 12.48 -2.68
C VAL A 232 -0.60 13.25 -3.88
N ASP A 233 0.22 14.10 -4.50
CA ASP A 233 -0.09 14.72 -5.79
C ASP A 233 0.32 13.78 -6.93
N TRP A 234 -0.60 12.90 -7.31
CA TRP A 234 -0.35 11.91 -8.36
C TRP A 234 -0.02 12.51 -9.72
N ALA A 235 -0.47 13.74 -10.00
CA ALA A 235 -0.14 14.42 -11.26
C ALA A 235 1.34 14.80 -11.37
N ARG A 236 2.06 14.82 -10.24
CA ARG A 236 3.48 15.14 -10.12
C ARG A 236 4.34 13.97 -9.67
N THR A 237 3.74 12.79 -9.51
CA THR A 237 4.41 11.60 -8.98
C THR A 237 4.73 10.64 -10.11
N ASP A 238 6.01 10.25 -10.23
CA ASP A 238 6.46 9.14 -11.08
C ASP A 238 6.34 7.81 -10.30
N LEU A 239 6.13 6.69 -11.00
CA LEU A 239 6.00 5.38 -10.36
C LEU A 239 7.27 4.93 -9.62
N ASN A 240 8.42 5.52 -9.91
CA ASN A 240 9.69 5.25 -9.22
C ASN A 240 9.98 6.19 -8.04
N ASP A 241 9.11 7.17 -7.78
CA ASP A 241 9.35 8.16 -6.72
C ASP A 241 9.25 7.52 -5.33
N LYS A 242 10.13 7.96 -4.42
CA LYS A 242 9.96 7.75 -2.98
C LYS A 242 9.15 8.90 -2.40
N LEU A 243 8.16 8.58 -1.59
CA LEU A 243 7.12 9.49 -1.16
C LEU A 243 7.23 9.85 0.32
N ARG A 244 6.88 11.09 0.65
CA ARG A 244 6.49 11.49 2.00
C ARG A 244 5.06 12.00 1.93
N PHE A 245 4.15 11.35 2.67
CA PHE A 245 2.71 11.60 2.54
C PHE A 245 1.97 11.31 3.85
N ALA A 246 0.72 11.76 3.89
CA ALA A 246 -0.26 11.37 4.88
C ALA A 246 -1.50 10.78 4.20
N CYS A 247 -2.05 9.71 4.79
CA CYS A 247 -3.39 9.22 4.49
C CYS A 247 -4.19 9.17 5.79
N GLY A 248 -5.48 9.55 5.76
CA GLY A 248 -6.28 9.51 6.97
C GLY A 248 -7.65 10.15 6.83
N THR A 249 -8.38 10.18 7.94
CA THR A 249 -9.64 10.92 8.02
C THR A 249 -9.39 12.42 7.75
N PRO A 250 -10.42 13.19 7.35
CA PRO A 250 -10.26 14.63 7.13
C PRO A 250 -9.65 15.36 8.33
N GLU A 251 -10.07 14.99 9.54
CA GLU A 251 -9.58 15.59 10.80
C GLU A 251 -8.12 15.21 11.06
N PHE A 252 -7.72 13.98 10.73
CA PHE A 252 -6.33 13.57 10.81
C PHE A 252 -5.45 14.37 9.85
N LEU A 253 -5.89 14.52 8.59
CA LEU A 253 -5.15 15.27 7.58
C LEU A 253 -5.01 16.76 7.97
N GLU A 254 -6.05 17.36 8.56
CA GLU A 254 -5.97 18.71 9.11
C GLU A 254 -4.95 18.81 10.25
N ALA A 255 -4.96 17.85 11.17
CA ALA A 255 -4.05 17.83 12.31
C ALA A 255 -2.56 17.70 11.89
N VAL A 256 -2.26 16.96 10.82
CA VAL A 256 -0.88 16.73 10.35
C VAL A 256 -0.43 17.67 9.23
N ALA A 257 -1.31 18.55 8.74
CA ALA A 257 -1.00 19.52 7.68
C ALA A 257 0.24 20.40 7.96
N PRO A 258 0.60 20.75 9.22
CA PRO A 258 1.81 21.50 9.50
C PRO A 258 3.11 20.80 9.07
N ILE A 259 3.15 19.47 9.03
CA ILE A 259 4.34 18.70 8.67
C ILE A 259 4.23 18.02 7.31
N ILE A 260 3.01 17.73 6.84
CA ILE A 260 2.75 17.15 5.51
C ILE A 260 1.56 17.88 4.88
N PRO A 261 1.78 19.01 4.21
CA PRO A 261 0.71 19.76 3.57
C PRO A 261 0.06 18.93 2.45
N TYR A 262 -1.24 19.14 2.25
CA TYR A 262 -1.99 18.51 1.17
C TYR A 262 -1.42 18.90 -0.20
N GLY A 263 -1.34 17.95 -1.12
CA GLY A 263 -0.84 18.18 -2.48
C GLY A 263 0.69 18.36 -2.58
N THR A 264 1.44 18.00 -1.55
CA THR A 264 2.91 17.98 -1.61
C THR A 264 3.42 16.56 -1.70
N THR A 265 3.95 16.19 -2.84
CA THR A 265 4.85 15.05 -2.96
C THR A 265 6.25 15.54 -2.61
N LEU A 266 6.77 15.19 -1.44
CA LEU A 266 8.17 15.42 -1.13
C LEU A 266 8.96 14.28 -1.77
N ARG A 267 9.65 14.59 -2.87
CA ARG A 267 10.68 13.71 -3.42
C ARG A 267 11.84 13.72 -2.43
N LEU A 268 12.34 12.56 -2.15
CA LEU A 268 13.54 12.39 -1.35
C LEU A 268 14.68 12.21 -2.37
N ASP A 269 15.36 13.34 -2.69
CA ASP A 269 16.55 13.34 -3.56
C ASP A 269 17.72 12.62 -2.88
#